data_62636bd81a2eb497c8cb07a0a311f7d3
#
_entry.id   62636bd81a2eb497c8cb07a0a311f7d3
#
_cell.length_a   1.000
_cell.length_b   1.000
_cell.length_c   1.000
_cell.angle_alpha   90.00
_cell.angle_beta   90.00
_cell.angle_gamma   90.00
#
_symmetry.space_group_name_H-M   'P 1'
#
loop_
_entity.id
_entity.type
_entity.pdbx_description
1 polymer ?
#
loop_
_entity_poly.entity_id
_entity_poly.type
_entity_poly.pdbx_seq_one_letter_code
_entity_poly.pdbx_strand_id
1 'polypeptide(L)'
;MLALAIVAALFAAQAAVPPAPTRWVEDGVGLLSPATRSALDARLEGYQHATGHQVVVWIGDTLDGAPLDEWAVRTFAAWKVGRQGLDDGVAMFILVGDRAIDLEVGYGLEGQVTDAAAAQIIALMAPRLRAGDRDGAVTTGVEAVLATIEGRPWTGGSTPTDAPAGGPTTLQWILGILAALGFLVLAITHPRFAMMLLWTVATAGRGRGGFAGGGGRSGGGGARGRW
;
A
#
# COMPACT_ATOMS: atom_id res chain seq x y z
N MET A 1 -32.04 15.66 35.24
CA MET A 1 -30.57 15.53 35.23
C MET A 1 -30.09 14.14 34.76
N LEU A 2 -30.75 13.04 35.19
CA LEU A 2 -30.35 11.66 34.78
C LEU A 2 -30.55 11.37 33.27
N ALA A 3 -31.58 11.92 32.63
CA ALA A 3 -31.85 11.73 31.21
C ALA A 3 -30.83 12.43 30.28
N LEU A 4 -30.23 13.53 30.71
CA LEU A 4 -29.21 14.24 29.92
C LEU A 4 -27.85 13.52 29.95
N ALA A 5 -27.57 12.79 31.04
CA ALA A 5 -26.35 11.98 31.16
C ALA A 5 -26.40 10.71 30.29
N ILE A 6 -27.59 10.14 30.06
CA ILE A 6 -27.78 8.95 29.24
C ILE A 6 -27.67 9.29 27.74
N VAL A 7 -28.07 10.48 27.31
CA VAL A 7 -27.93 10.94 25.92
C VAL A 7 -26.45 11.25 25.59
N ALA A 8 -25.67 11.72 26.55
CA ALA A 8 -24.22 11.96 26.36
C ALA A 8 -23.41 10.65 26.29
N ALA A 9 -23.88 9.55 26.87
CA ALA A 9 -23.23 8.25 26.82
C ALA A 9 -23.52 7.47 25.52
N LEU A 10 -24.46 7.92 24.71
CA LEU A 10 -24.82 7.34 23.41
C LEU A 10 -24.03 7.94 22.22
N PHE A 11 -23.22 8.96 22.43
CA PHE A 11 -22.13 9.27 21.53
C PHE A 11 -21.04 8.21 21.76
N ALA A 12 -21.23 7.00 21.17
CA ALA A 12 -20.16 6.05 21.03
C ALA A 12 -18.96 6.83 20.51
N ALA A 13 -17.85 6.81 21.25
CA ALA A 13 -16.65 7.53 20.89
C ALA A 13 -16.24 7.04 19.50
N GLN A 14 -16.53 7.83 18.47
CA GLN A 14 -16.13 7.49 17.12
C GLN A 14 -14.61 7.51 17.12
N ALA A 15 -13.99 6.38 16.74
CA ALA A 15 -12.54 6.34 16.63
C ALA A 15 -12.08 7.48 15.71
N ALA A 16 -11.04 8.19 16.14
CA ALA A 16 -10.51 9.32 15.39
C ALA A 16 -9.94 8.85 14.06
N VAL A 17 -10.15 9.63 13.02
CA VAL A 17 -9.48 9.42 11.74
C VAL A 17 -8.01 9.80 11.92
N PRO A 18 -7.06 8.89 11.65
CA PRO A 18 -5.66 9.22 11.75
C PRO A 18 -5.24 10.20 10.63
N PRO A 19 -4.13 10.92 10.80
CA PRO A 19 -3.60 11.77 9.73
C PRO A 19 -3.36 10.93 8.47
N ALA A 20 -3.51 11.56 7.30
CA ALA A 20 -3.24 10.88 6.04
C ALA A 20 -1.80 10.34 6.04
N PRO A 21 -1.59 9.11 5.58
CA PRO A 21 -0.26 8.50 5.55
C PRO A 21 0.67 9.32 4.66
N THR A 22 1.95 9.34 5.00
CA THR A 22 2.99 9.98 4.19
C THR A 22 3.70 8.99 3.28
N ARG A 23 3.36 7.72 3.39
CA ARG A 23 3.90 6.58 2.63
C ARG A 23 2.76 5.72 2.11
N TRP A 24 3.07 4.85 1.19
CA TRP A 24 2.11 3.87 0.67
C TRP A 24 1.84 2.74 1.66
N VAL A 25 2.81 2.47 2.55
CA VAL A 25 2.67 1.53 3.67
C VAL A 25 3.00 2.24 4.97
N GLU A 26 1.96 2.57 5.74
CA GLU A 26 2.08 3.15 7.07
C GLU A 26 1.86 2.05 8.11
N ASP A 27 2.89 1.78 8.90
CA ASP A 27 2.86 0.77 9.96
C ASP A 27 3.19 1.42 11.30
N GLY A 28 2.15 1.81 12.02
CA GLY A 28 2.25 2.48 13.30
C GLY A 28 2.60 1.58 14.48
N VAL A 29 2.50 0.25 14.31
CA VAL A 29 2.68 -0.72 15.40
C VAL A 29 3.85 -1.68 15.20
N GLY A 30 4.55 -1.57 14.06
CA GLY A 30 5.69 -2.44 13.76
C GLY A 30 5.27 -3.89 13.47
N LEU A 31 4.16 -4.09 12.77
CA LEU A 31 3.71 -5.42 12.34
C LEU A 31 4.67 -6.04 11.34
N LEU A 32 5.17 -5.24 10.41
CA LEU A 32 6.04 -5.65 9.31
C LEU A 32 7.51 -5.50 9.66
N SER A 33 8.33 -6.37 9.09
CA SER A 33 9.78 -6.13 9.08
C SER A 33 10.10 -4.86 8.29
N PRO A 34 11.17 -4.12 8.66
CA PRO A 34 11.57 -2.90 7.93
C PRO A 34 11.85 -3.17 6.45
N ALA A 35 12.36 -4.35 6.10
CA ALA A 35 12.63 -4.77 4.73
C ALA A 35 11.34 -4.91 3.92
N THR A 36 10.37 -5.67 4.45
CA THR A 36 9.06 -5.89 3.80
C THR A 36 8.30 -4.58 3.66
N ARG A 37 8.25 -3.75 4.72
CA ARG A 37 7.61 -2.45 4.64
C ARG A 37 8.19 -1.58 3.52
N SER A 38 9.53 -1.50 3.42
CA SER A 38 10.19 -0.71 2.38
C SER A 38 9.96 -1.28 0.97
N ALA A 39 9.93 -2.61 0.83
CA ALA A 39 9.68 -3.27 -0.44
C ALA A 39 8.25 -3.02 -0.93
N LEU A 40 7.26 -3.17 -0.05
CA LEU A 40 5.86 -2.91 -0.36
C LEU A 40 5.60 -1.43 -0.65
N ASP A 41 6.20 -0.51 0.11
CA ASP A 41 6.12 0.93 -0.13
C ASP A 41 6.60 1.28 -1.54
N ALA A 42 7.79 0.80 -1.93
CA ALA A 42 8.33 1.01 -3.27
C ALA A 42 7.49 0.32 -4.37
N ARG A 43 6.92 -0.85 -4.08
CA ARG A 43 6.05 -1.58 -5.01
C ARG A 43 4.77 -0.81 -5.30
N LEU A 44 4.11 -0.27 -4.27
CA LEU A 44 2.88 0.50 -4.40
C LEU A 44 3.12 1.87 -5.03
N GLU A 45 4.22 2.55 -4.70
CA GLU A 45 4.65 3.76 -5.38
C GLU A 45 4.86 3.53 -6.88
N GLY A 46 5.61 2.48 -7.24
CA GLY A 46 5.84 2.11 -8.64
C GLY A 46 4.55 1.76 -9.38
N TYR A 47 3.62 1.09 -8.70
CA TYR A 47 2.31 0.76 -9.25
C TYR A 47 1.47 2.01 -9.56
N GLN A 48 1.43 2.95 -8.62
CA GLN A 48 0.74 4.21 -8.82
C GLN A 48 1.35 5.01 -9.98
N HIS A 49 2.67 5.08 -10.10
CA HIS A 49 3.33 5.76 -11.22
C HIS A 49 3.01 5.11 -12.57
N ALA A 50 2.88 3.79 -12.61
CA ALA A 50 2.61 3.04 -13.84
C ALA A 50 1.14 3.11 -14.29
N THR A 51 0.20 3.10 -13.35
CA THR A 51 -1.25 2.92 -13.63
C THR A 51 -2.10 4.13 -13.26
N GLY A 52 -1.63 4.93 -12.32
CA GLY A 52 -2.38 6.00 -11.68
C GLY A 52 -3.27 5.54 -10.52
N HIS A 53 -3.57 4.23 -10.39
CA HIS A 53 -4.35 3.70 -9.27
C HIS A 53 -3.62 3.87 -7.95
N GLN A 54 -4.33 4.21 -6.89
CA GLN A 54 -3.77 4.38 -5.56
C GLN A 54 -4.14 3.20 -4.67
N VAL A 55 -3.14 2.47 -4.19
CA VAL A 55 -3.32 1.42 -3.19
C VAL A 55 -2.48 1.77 -1.98
N VAL A 56 -3.11 1.88 -0.81
CA VAL A 56 -2.47 2.24 0.45
C VAL A 56 -2.72 1.18 1.50
N VAL A 57 -1.71 0.87 2.30
CA VAL A 57 -1.79 -0.04 3.45
C VAL A 57 -1.56 0.75 4.72
N TRP A 58 -2.49 0.66 5.65
CA TRP A 58 -2.37 1.25 6.96
C TRP A 58 -2.53 0.20 8.06
N ILE A 59 -1.60 0.18 8.98
CA ILE A 59 -1.54 -0.81 10.06
C ILE A 59 -1.54 -0.07 11.39
N GLY A 60 -2.57 -0.33 12.18
CA GLY A 60 -2.77 0.22 13.51
C GLY A 60 -3.07 -0.84 14.55
N ASP A 61 -3.32 -0.41 15.78
CA ASP A 61 -3.57 -1.33 16.89
C ASP A 61 -5.06 -1.66 17.01
N THR A 62 -5.87 -0.75 17.49
CA THR A 62 -7.28 -0.96 17.80
C THR A 62 -8.12 0.28 17.52
N LEU A 63 -9.41 0.08 17.34
CA LEU A 63 -10.42 1.14 17.32
C LEU A 63 -11.19 1.24 18.64
N ASP A 64 -10.77 0.52 19.69
CA ASP A 64 -11.40 0.53 21.01
C ASP A 64 -12.91 0.24 20.97
N GLY A 65 -13.30 -0.67 20.06
CA GLY A 65 -14.69 -1.10 19.88
C GLY A 65 -15.54 -0.23 18.94
N ALA A 66 -14.96 0.80 18.32
CA ALA A 66 -15.69 1.55 17.29
C ALA A 66 -15.91 0.68 16.02
N PRO A 67 -17.04 0.90 15.29
CA PRO A 67 -17.34 0.15 14.08
C PRO A 67 -16.28 0.38 12.99
N LEU A 68 -15.61 -0.70 12.57
CA LEU A 68 -14.52 -0.65 11.60
C LEU A 68 -15.00 -0.14 10.23
N ASP A 69 -16.17 -0.57 9.79
CA ASP A 69 -16.76 -0.17 8.51
C ASP A 69 -16.98 1.35 8.40
N GLU A 70 -17.65 1.93 9.38
CA GLU A 70 -17.88 3.38 9.38
C GLU A 70 -16.56 4.16 9.49
N TRP A 71 -15.62 3.64 10.27
CA TRP A 71 -14.31 4.26 10.42
C TRP A 71 -13.49 4.16 9.13
N ALA A 72 -13.48 3.02 8.45
CA ALA A 72 -12.74 2.79 7.20
C ALA A 72 -13.23 3.74 6.09
N VAL A 73 -14.56 3.80 5.87
CA VAL A 73 -15.16 4.72 4.89
C VAL A 73 -14.80 6.18 5.18
N ARG A 74 -14.92 6.62 6.44
CA ARG A 74 -14.57 8.00 6.83
C ARG A 74 -13.09 8.28 6.65
N THR A 75 -12.24 7.32 6.98
CA THR A 75 -10.79 7.43 6.85
C THR A 75 -10.38 7.49 5.39
N PHE A 76 -10.92 6.60 4.55
CA PHE A 76 -10.72 6.61 3.10
C PHE A 76 -11.09 7.97 2.49
N ALA A 77 -12.27 8.49 2.83
CA ALA A 77 -12.75 9.78 2.35
C ALA A 77 -11.89 10.96 2.83
N ALA A 78 -11.44 10.94 4.09
CA ALA A 78 -10.58 11.98 4.66
C ALA A 78 -9.19 12.00 4.01
N TRP A 79 -8.63 10.83 3.69
CA TRP A 79 -7.35 10.70 3.00
C TRP A 79 -7.45 10.93 1.50
N LYS A 80 -8.67 10.92 0.94
CA LYS A 80 -8.94 11.11 -0.48
C LYS A 80 -8.20 10.09 -1.35
N VAL A 81 -8.26 8.81 -0.97
CA VAL A 81 -7.57 7.73 -1.67
C VAL A 81 -8.15 7.54 -3.07
N GLY A 82 -7.30 7.54 -4.11
CA GLY A 82 -7.71 7.51 -5.50
C GLY A 82 -7.83 8.89 -6.15
N ARG A 83 -7.88 8.91 -7.48
CA ARG A 83 -8.00 10.16 -8.26
C ARG A 83 -9.43 10.70 -8.22
N GLN A 84 -9.54 12.02 -8.11
CA GLN A 84 -10.85 12.70 -8.14
C GLN A 84 -11.61 12.41 -9.44
N GLY A 85 -12.86 11.97 -9.32
CA GLY A 85 -13.73 11.66 -10.44
C GLY A 85 -13.46 10.34 -11.14
N LEU A 86 -12.32 9.68 -10.85
CA LEU A 86 -12.03 8.29 -11.22
C LEU A 86 -12.30 7.35 -10.06
N ASP A 87 -12.16 7.84 -8.82
CA ASP A 87 -12.41 7.12 -7.59
C ASP A 87 -11.70 5.74 -7.55
N ASP A 88 -10.47 5.69 -8.08
CA ASP A 88 -9.70 4.49 -8.39
C ASP A 88 -8.65 4.17 -7.32
N GLY A 89 -9.06 4.23 -6.10
CA GLY A 89 -8.26 3.93 -4.93
C GLY A 89 -8.68 2.68 -4.20
N VAL A 90 -7.74 2.07 -3.46
CA VAL A 90 -7.97 0.99 -2.51
C VAL A 90 -7.20 1.28 -1.24
N ALA A 91 -7.83 1.13 -0.08
CA ALA A 91 -7.17 1.19 1.22
C ALA A 91 -7.31 -0.14 1.94
N MET A 92 -6.19 -0.71 2.38
CA MET A 92 -6.14 -1.89 3.23
C MET A 92 -5.85 -1.45 4.66
N PHE A 93 -6.82 -1.61 5.55
CA PHE A 93 -6.67 -1.34 6.97
C PHE A 93 -6.46 -2.64 7.73
N ILE A 94 -5.42 -2.70 8.56
CA ILE A 94 -5.10 -3.86 9.40
C ILE A 94 -5.01 -3.39 10.85
N LEU A 95 -5.89 -3.93 11.70
CA LEU A 95 -5.97 -3.60 13.12
C LEU A 95 -5.48 -4.80 13.92
N VAL A 96 -4.28 -4.68 14.47
CA VAL A 96 -3.57 -5.82 15.08
C VAL A 96 -4.22 -6.24 16.39
N GLY A 97 -4.58 -5.27 17.24
CA GLY A 97 -5.25 -5.54 18.52
C GLY A 97 -6.66 -6.09 18.35
N ASP A 98 -7.41 -5.58 17.35
CA ASP A 98 -8.76 -6.05 17.04
C ASP A 98 -8.78 -7.33 16.18
N ARG A 99 -7.62 -7.75 15.67
CA ARG A 99 -7.46 -8.84 14.68
C ARG A 99 -8.42 -8.69 13.51
N ALA A 100 -8.48 -7.50 12.96
CA ALA A 100 -9.43 -7.15 11.91
C ALA A 100 -8.72 -6.58 10.68
N ILE A 101 -9.20 -6.96 9.51
CA ILE A 101 -8.79 -6.41 8.22
C ILE A 101 -10.03 -5.81 7.57
N ASP A 102 -9.85 -4.64 6.96
CA ASP A 102 -10.82 -4.04 6.08
C ASP A 102 -10.13 -3.66 4.77
N LEU A 103 -10.78 -3.96 3.66
CA LEU A 103 -10.34 -3.57 2.34
C LEU A 103 -11.40 -2.65 1.74
N GLU A 104 -11.17 -1.35 1.85
CA GLU A 104 -12.06 -0.32 1.33
C GLU A 104 -11.72 -0.01 -0.12
N VAL A 105 -12.72 -0.04 -1.01
CA VAL A 105 -12.55 0.10 -2.46
C VAL A 105 -13.28 1.34 -2.96
N GLY A 106 -12.60 2.15 -3.75
CA GLY A 106 -13.20 3.31 -4.42
C GLY A 106 -14.15 2.89 -5.55
N TYR A 107 -15.17 3.71 -5.80
CA TYR A 107 -16.22 3.43 -6.79
C TYR A 107 -15.70 3.01 -8.17
N GLY A 108 -14.57 3.59 -8.62
CA GLY A 108 -13.98 3.28 -9.92
C GLY A 108 -13.36 1.89 -10.03
N LEU A 109 -13.12 1.22 -8.90
CA LEU A 109 -12.52 -0.12 -8.86
C LEU A 109 -13.48 -1.21 -8.37
N GLU A 110 -14.72 -0.89 -7.98
CA GLU A 110 -15.69 -1.90 -7.51
C GLU A 110 -16.01 -2.97 -8.56
N GLY A 111 -15.90 -2.62 -9.84
CA GLY A 111 -16.08 -3.58 -10.94
C GLY A 111 -14.96 -4.62 -11.04
N GLN A 112 -13.74 -4.26 -10.66
CA GLN A 112 -12.57 -5.14 -10.66
C GLN A 112 -12.38 -5.81 -9.28
N VAL A 113 -12.38 -5.01 -8.21
CA VAL A 113 -12.25 -5.47 -6.83
C VAL A 113 -13.64 -5.50 -6.20
N THR A 114 -14.42 -6.51 -6.55
CA THR A 114 -15.75 -6.71 -5.99
C THR A 114 -15.66 -7.10 -4.51
N ASP A 115 -16.75 -6.96 -3.75
CA ASP A 115 -16.82 -7.40 -2.34
C ASP A 115 -16.41 -8.87 -2.18
N ALA A 116 -16.80 -9.73 -3.13
CA ALA A 116 -16.41 -11.13 -3.14
C ALA A 116 -14.90 -11.32 -3.33
N ALA A 117 -14.28 -10.54 -4.24
CA ALA A 117 -12.85 -10.56 -4.45
C ALA A 117 -12.10 -10.04 -3.22
N ALA A 118 -12.56 -8.94 -2.63
CA ALA A 118 -12.01 -8.38 -1.41
C ALA A 118 -12.08 -9.38 -0.23
N ALA A 119 -13.21 -10.07 -0.07
CA ALA A 119 -13.37 -11.13 0.93
C ALA A 119 -12.41 -12.30 0.70
N GLN A 120 -12.18 -12.71 -0.55
CA GLN A 120 -11.20 -13.74 -0.88
C GLN A 120 -9.78 -13.30 -0.53
N ILE A 121 -9.41 -12.07 -0.84
CA ILE A 121 -8.09 -11.52 -0.49
C ILE A 121 -7.86 -11.58 1.02
N ILE A 122 -8.84 -11.15 1.82
CA ILE A 122 -8.76 -11.23 3.27
C ILE A 122 -8.66 -12.69 3.75
N ALA A 123 -9.43 -13.60 3.13
CA ALA A 123 -9.39 -15.02 3.46
C ALA A 123 -8.01 -15.66 3.21
N LEU A 124 -7.21 -15.12 2.30
CA LEU A 124 -5.83 -15.55 2.05
C LEU A 124 -4.84 -15.01 3.10
N MET A 125 -5.07 -13.80 3.58
CA MET A 125 -4.24 -13.15 4.60
C MET A 125 -4.45 -13.76 5.99
N ALA A 126 -5.70 -14.03 6.37
CA ALA A 126 -6.08 -14.42 7.72
C ALA A 126 -5.35 -15.67 8.26
N PRO A 127 -5.20 -16.79 7.53
CA PRO A 127 -4.46 -17.94 8.05
C PRO A 127 -2.97 -17.67 8.26
N ARG A 128 -2.35 -16.83 7.41
CA ARG A 128 -0.95 -16.41 7.57
C ARG A 128 -0.76 -15.55 8.82
N LEU A 129 -1.65 -14.60 9.06
CA LEU A 129 -1.62 -13.77 10.27
C LEU A 129 -1.80 -14.62 11.53
N ARG A 130 -2.71 -15.62 11.52
CA ARG A 130 -2.87 -16.58 12.64
C ARG A 130 -1.60 -17.40 12.88
N ALA A 131 -0.88 -17.74 11.81
CA ALA A 131 0.38 -18.48 11.89
C ALA A 131 1.58 -17.61 12.29
N GLY A 132 1.40 -16.28 12.42
CA GLY A 132 2.47 -15.33 12.73
C GLY A 132 3.30 -14.90 11.51
N ASP A 133 2.96 -15.37 10.30
CA ASP A 133 3.57 -14.95 9.04
C ASP A 133 2.99 -13.59 8.60
N ARG A 134 3.42 -12.54 9.31
CA ARG A 134 2.90 -11.19 9.14
C ARG A 134 3.33 -10.56 7.82
N ASP A 135 4.61 -10.67 7.51
CA ASP A 135 5.21 -10.16 6.27
C ASP A 135 4.58 -10.85 5.04
N GLY A 136 4.48 -12.18 5.07
CA GLY A 136 3.85 -12.96 4.01
C GLY A 136 2.36 -12.68 3.85
N ALA A 137 1.64 -12.43 4.95
CA ALA A 137 0.23 -12.11 4.91
C ALA A 137 -0.04 -10.79 4.17
N VAL A 138 0.66 -9.72 4.55
CA VAL A 138 0.45 -8.39 3.96
C VAL A 138 0.96 -8.36 2.52
N THR A 139 2.12 -8.98 2.24
CA THR A 139 2.62 -9.12 0.86
C THR A 139 1.63 -9.84 -0.04
N THR A 140 1.07 -10.97 0.44
CA THR A 140 0.04 -11.73 -0.28
C THR A 140 -1.20 -10.88 -0.56
N GLY A 141 -1.68 -10.14 0.44
CA GLY A 141 -2.85 -9.27 0.30
C GLY A 141 -2.62 -8.16 -0.73
N VAL A 142 -1.49 -7.49 -0.66
CA VAL A 142 -1.12 -6.43 -1.60
C VAL A 142 -1.04 -6.96 -3.03
N GLU A 143 -0.29 -8.03 -3.27
CA GLU A 143 -0.14 -8.59 -4.62
C GLU A 143 -1.48 -9.12 -5.17
N ALA A 144 -2.34 -9.68 -4.31
CA ALA A 144 -3.67 -10.09 -4.71
C ALA A 144 -4.56 -8.91 -5.11
N VAL A 145 -4.50 -7.78 -4.37
CA VAL A 145 -5.20 -6.53 -4.75
C VAL A 145 -4.73 -6.04 -6.11
N LEU A 146 -3.41 -5.92 -6.31
CA LEU A 146 -2.84 -5.43 -7.57
C LEU A 146 -3.23 -6.34 -8.76
N ALA A 147 -3.12 -7.66 -8.59
CA ALA A 147 -3.51 -8.62 -9.60
C ALA A 147 -5.00 -8.53 -9.95
N THR A 148 -5.85 -8.33 -8.94
CA THR A 148 -7.31 -8.21 -9.12
C THR A 148 -7.65 -6.94 -9.90
N ILE A 149 -7.05 -5.80 -9.58
CA ILE A 149 -7.25 -4.55 -10.33
C ILE A 149 -6.83 -4.72 -11.80
N GLU A 150 -5.75 -5.46 -12.06
CA GLU A 150 -5.24 -5.73 -13.41
C GLU A 150 -6.00 -6.84 -14.16
N GLY A 151 -7.02 -7.45 -13.56
CA GLY A 151 -7.78 -8.55 -14.14
C GLY A 151 -6.94 -9.83 -14.36
N ARG A 152 -5.83 -9.95 -13.64
CA ARG A 152 -4.97 -11.14 -13.68
C ARG A 152 -5.48 -12.18 -12.68
N PRO A 153 -5.56 -13.47 -13.07
CA PRO A 153 -5.88 -14.52 -12.11
C PRO A 153 -4.76 -14.55 -11.04
N TRP A 154 -5.16 -14.37 -9.78
CA TRP A 154 -4.26 -14.55 -8.68
C TRP A 154 -4.24 -16.02 -8.25
N THR A 155 -3.17 -16.71 -8.59
CA THR A 155 -2.95 -18.11 -8.22
C THR A 155 -2.19 -18.21 -6.91
N GLY A 156 -2.78 -17.76 -5.82
CA GLY A 156 -2.26 -17.63 -4.48
C GLY A 156 -1.03 -18.46 -4.13
N GLY A 157 0.03 -17.80 -3.69
CA GLY A 157 1.09 -18.43 -2.93
C GLY A 157 2.41 -18.67 -3.64
N SER A 158 2.94 -17.72 -4.39
CA SER A 158 4.39 -17.59 -4.43
C SER A 158 4.84 -17.00 -3.09
N THR A 159 5.53 -17.78 -2.29
CA THR A 159 6.39 -17.22 -1.25
C THR A 159 7.29 -16.15 -1.91
N PRO A 160 7.70 -15.07 -1.20
CA PRO A 160 8.63 -14.07 -1.75
C PRO A 160 9.95 -14.63 -2.27
N THR A 161 10.18 -15.94 -2.12
CA THR A 161 11.31 -16.70 -2.65
C THR A 161 11.23 -16.89 -4.17
N ASP A 162 10.04 -16.69 -4.79
CA ASP A 162 9.83 -16.86 -6.24
C ASP A 162 9.57 -15.54 -6.99
N ALA A 163 9.71 -14.38 -6.37
CA ALA A 163 10.17 -13.23 -7.13
C ALA A 163 11.48 -13.71 -7.76
N PRO A 164 11.62 -13.73 -9.10
CA PRO A 164 12.92 -13.98 -9.63
C PRO A 164 13.80 -12.90 -8.98
N ALA A 165 14.74 -13.34 -8.15
CA ALA A 165 15.96 -12.64 -7.93
C ALA A 165 16.64 -12.66 -9.30
N GLY A 166 16.03 -11.94 -10.24
CA GLY A 166 16.62 -11.57 -11.48
C GLY A 166 17.75 -10.65 -11.12
N GLY A 167 18.86 -11.25 -10.71
CA GLY A 167 20.12 -10.60 -10.86
C GLY A 167 20.14 -10.06 -12.29
N PRO A 168 20.75 -8.90 -12.54
CA PRO A 168 20.73 -8.28 -13.84
C PRO A 168 21.08 -9.34 -14.89
N THR A 169 20.21 -9.47 -15.90
CA THR A 169 20.44 -10.41 -16.98
C THR A 169 21.82 -10.16 -17.58
N THR A 170 22.42 -11.16 -18.21
CA THR A 170 23.74 -11.01 -18.86
C THR A 170 23.78 -9.75 -19.74
N LEU A 171 22.67 -9.41 -20.41
CA LEU A 171 22.52 -8.19 -21.18
C LEU A 171 22.55 -6.94 -20.30
N GLN A 172 21.91 -6.93 -19.15
CA GLN A 172 21.95 -5.79 -18.20
C GLN A 172 23.34 -5.61 -17.61
N TRP A 173 24.09 -6.70 -17.34
CA TRP A 173 25.48 -6.63 -16.94
C TRP A 173 26.36 -6.03 -18.05
N ILE A 174 26.20 -6.47 -19.30
CA ILE A 174 26.92 -5.94 -20.45
C ILE A 174 26.62 -4.43 -20.62
N LEU A 175 25.34 -4.02 -20.58
CA LEU A 175 24.94 -2.62 -20.66
C LEU A 175 25.48 -1.79 -19.48
N GLY A 176 25.47 -2.34 -18.27
CA GLY A 176 26.06 -1.70 -17.08
C GLY A 176 27.56 -1.48 -17.20
N ILE A 177 28.30 -2.48 -17.69
CA ILE A 177 29.76 -2.36 -17.94
C ILE A 177 30.05 -1.33 -19.03
N LEU A 178 29.28 -1.35 -20.13
CA LEU A 178 29.42 -0.37 -21.20
C LEU A 178 29.14 1.06 -20.73
N ALA A 179 28.09 1.24 -19.91
CA ALA A 179 27.77 2.52 -19.30
C ALA A 179 28.85 3.00 -18.33
N ALA A 180 29.42 2.10 -17.53
CA ALA A 180 30.52 2.41 -16.62
C ALA A 180 31.81 2.81 -17.39
N LEU A 181 32.13 2.09 -18.44
CA LEU A 181 33.28 2.44 -19.33
C LEU A 181 33.04 3.78 -20.03
N GLY A 182 31.83 4.01 -20.55
CA GLY A 182 31.46 5.29 -21.18
C GLY A 182 31.57 6.45 -20.20
N PHE A 183 31.11 6.24 -18.96
CA PHE A 183 31.24 7.23 -17.88
C PHE A 183 32.71 7.48 -17.50
N LEU A 184 33.54 6.44 -17.45
CA LEU A 184 34.96 6.57 -17.17
C LEU A 184 35.68 7.41 -18.26
N VAL A 185 35.37 7.14 -19.53
CA VAL A 185 35.91 7.95 -20.65
C VAL A 185 35.44 9.40 -20.53
N LEU A 186 34.16 9.62 -20.22
CA LEU A 186 33.61 10.96 -20.02
C LEU A 186 34.27 11.67 -18.82
N ALA A 187 34.55 10.95 -17.74
CA ALA A 187 35.22 11.51 -16.56
C ALA A 187 36.67 11.97 -16.85
N ILE A 188 37.35 11.25 -17.73
CA ILE A 188 38.73 11.59 -18.14
C ILE A 188 38.73 12.74 -19.14
N THR A 189 37.83 12.72 -20.14
CA THR A 189 37.80 13.71 -21.22
C THR A 189 37.09 15.01 -20.84
N HIS A 190 36.01 14.90 -20.04
CA HIS A 190 35.16 16.03 -19.66
C HIS A 190 34.74 15.96 -18.19
N PRO A 191 35.65 16.17 -17.23
CA PRO A 191 35.38 15.97 -15.81
C PRO A 191 34.21 16.82 -15.27
N ARG A 192 33.99 18.01 -15.85
CA ARG A 192 32.89 18.89 -15.44
C ARG A 192 31.51 18.30 -15.80
N PHE A 193 31.36 17.66 -16.95
CA PHE A 193 30.12 16.98 -17.36
C PHE A 193 29.90 15.70 -16.55
N ALA A 194 30.94 14.93 -16.26
CA ALA A 194 30.87 13.74 -15.44
C ALA A 194 30.39 14.07 -14.02
N MET A 195 30.90 15.13 -13.39
CA MET A 195 30.48 15.61 -12.08
C MET A 195 29.02 16.09 -12.09
N MET A 196 28.61 16.81 -13.14
CA MET A 196 27.19 17.24 -13.28
C MET A 196 26.25 16.04 -13.42
N LEU A 197 26.63 15.01 -14.20
CA LEU A 197 25.85 13.79 -14.38
C LEU A 197 25.78 12.99 -13.07
N LEU A 198 26.89 12.89 -12.35
CA LEU A 198 26.93 12.23 -11.04
C LEU A 198 26.00 12.94 -10.03
N TRP A 199 25.97 14.26 -10.07
CA TRP A 199 25.11 15.06 -9.17
C TRP A 199 23.63 14.93 -9.53
N THR A 200 23.28 14.88 -10.80
CA THR A 200 21.89 14.63 -11.24
C THR A 200 21.41 13.22 -10.87
N VAL A 201 22.26 12.20 -11.03
CA VAL A 201 21.93 10.82 -10.59
C VAL A 201 21.84 10.73 -9.06
N ALA A 202 22.76 11.37 -8.33
CA ALA A 202 22.76 11.39 -6.86
C ALA A 202 21.55 12.15 -6.26
N THR A 203 21.00 13.13 -7.00
CA THR A 203 19.83 13.90 -6.57
C THR A 203 18.52 13.30 -7.07
N ALA A 204 18.51 12.59 -8.20
CA ALA A 204 17.32 11.91 -8.74
C ALA A 204 16.78 10.81 -7.82
N GLY A 205 17.64 10.23 -6.96
CA GLY A 205 17.23 9.22 -5.98
C GLY A 205 16.63 9.76 -4.67
N ARG A 206 16.51 11.08 -4.49
CA ARG A 206 16.03 11.69 -3.24
C ARG A 206 14.56 12.12 -3.23
N GLY A 207 13.87 12.06 -4.35
CA GLY A 207 12.45 12.32 -4.46
C GLY A 207 11.64 11.04 -4.32
N ARG A 208 11.60 10.38 -3.16
CA ARG A 208 10.54 9.44 -2.85
C ARG A 208 9.27 10.25 -2.71
N GLY A 209 8.42 10.23 -3.72
CA GLY A 209 7.08 10.76 -3.66
C GLY A 209 6.30 9.95 -2.61
N GLY A 210 6.01 10.54 -1.46
CA GLY A 210 5.14 9.92 -0.48
C GLY A 210 3.70 9.84 -1.00
N PHE A 211 2.84 9.07 -0.32
CA PHE A 211 1.42 9.05 -0.59
C PHE A 211 0.83 10.47 -0.45
N ALA A 212 0.05 10.88 -1.46
CA ALA A 212 -0.77 12.08 -1.43
C ALA A 212 -2.14 11.74 -2.01
N GLY A 213 -3.20 11.91 -1.22
CA GLY A 213 -4.56 11.62 -1.65
C GLY A 213 -4.94 12.39 -2.90
N GLY A 214 -5.53 11.70 -3.89
CA GLY A 214 -5.91 12.26 -5.19
C GLY A 214 -7.33 12.79 -5.28
N GLY A 215 -8.16 12.66 -4.22
CA GLY A 215 -9.54 13.14 -4.19
C GLY A 215 -10.60 12.08 -4.50
N GLY A 216 -10.25 10.80 -4.47
CA GLY A 216 -11.16 9.69 -4.69
C GLY A 216 -12.19 9.51 -3.57
N ARG A 217 -13.27 8.76 -3.87
CA ARG A 217 -14.38 8.46 -2.96
C ARG A 217 -14.72 6.97 -3.01
N SER A 218 -15.21 6.44 -1.90
CA SER A 218 -15.82 5.12 -1.79
C SER A 218 -17.21 5.23 -1.15
N GLY A 219 -17.99 4.17 -1.25
CA GLY A 219 -19.31 4.05 -0.64
C GLY A 219 -19.41 2.92 0.36
N GLY A 220 -18.27 2.37 0.83
CA GLY A 220 -18.24 1.17 1.66
C GLY A 220 -18.20 -0.12 0.82
N GLY A 221 -17.78 -0.02 -0.44
CA GLY A 221 -17.45 -1.18 -1.26
C GLY A 221 -16.18 -1.84 -0.74
N GLY A 222 -16.10 -3.17 -0.84
CA GLY A 222 -14.97 -3.94 -0.34
C GLY A 222 -15.40 -5.06 0.61
N ALA A 223 -14.54 -5.45 1.53
CA ALA A 223 -14.85 -6.48 2.51
C ALA A 223 -14.04 -6.32 3.80
N ARG A 224 -14.56 -6.96 4.85
CA ARG A 224 -13.88 -7.04 6.14
C ARG A 224 -13.83 -8.45 6.66
N GLY A 225 -12.81 -8.76 7.48
CA GLY A 225 -12.65 -10.07 8.10
C GLY A 225 -11.84 -10.01 9.38
N ARG A 226 -11.75 -11.13 10.07
CA ARG A 226 -10.97 -11.31 11.31
C ARG A 226 -10.07 -12.53 11.20
N TRP A 227 -8.95 -12.48 11.94
CA TRP A 227 -8.03 -13.62 12.05
C TRP A 227 -7.78 -14.07 13.47
#